data_0004ef16a377c17de7902b0ff79971b0
#
_entry.id   0004ef16a377c17de7902b0ff79971b0
#
_cell.length_a   1.000
_cell.length_b   1.000
_cell.length_c   1.000
_cell.angle_alpha   90.00
_cell.angle_beta   90.00
_cell.angle_gamma   90.00
#
_symmetry.space_group_name_H-M   'P 1'
#
loop_
_entity.id
_entity.type
_entity.pdbx_description
1 polymer ?
#
loop_
_entity_poly.entity_id
_entity_poly.type
_entity_poly.pdbx_seq_one_letter_code
_entity_poly.pdbx_strand_id
1 'polypeptide(L)'
;MSVLEIRDLKKGFTSPDKEFHLVVDVPEFSLEADEQIALEGESGSGKTTFLNLIAGILQADSGSVRIDGGEMTALKEAARDALRARTIGYVFQTFNLLQGYTALENVLLGMAFGVGADKAHAMKLLERVGLKERMNYRPRQLSVGQQQRVAVARALANKPKLVLADEPTGNLDTARAQEALALIREVCKENGAALLVVSHATEVLSKFERVESLSKINRALGENSKFKIQNSK
;
A
#
# COMPACT_ATOMS: atom_id res chain seq x y z
N MET A 1 15.95 -9.90 8.57
CA MET A 1 16.38 -8.49 8.37
C MET A 1 15.14 -7.67 8.06
N SER A 2 14.96 -6.57 8.77
CA SER A 2 13.79 -5.72 8.59
C SER A 2 13.79 -5.08 7.20
N VAL A 3 12.68 -5.18 6.49
CA VAL A 3 12.45 -4.54 5.18
C VAL A 3 11.83 -3.16 5.34
N LEU A 4 11.10 -2.94 6.44
CA LEU A 4 10.53 -1.65 6.81
C LEU A 4 10.88 -1.35 8.27
N GLU A 5 11.43 -0.17 8.51
CA GLU A 5 11.65 0.37 9.85
C GLU A 5 11.11 1.79 9.92
N ILE A 6 10.32 2.05 10.96
CA ILE A 6 9.74 3.36 11.26
C ILE A 6 10.16 3.76 12.66
N ARG A 7 10.58 5.02 12.85
CA ARG A 7 10.92 5.60 14.15
C ARG A 7 10.37 7.01 14.27
N ASP A 8 9.65 7.27 15.35
CA ASP A 8 9.10 8.59 15.76
C ASP A 8 8.36 9.32 14.63
N LEU A 9 7.65 8.58 13.77
CA LEU A 9 7.00 9.10 12.57
C LEU A 9 5.77 9.93 12.95
N LYS A 10 5.75 11.21 12.54
CA LYS A 10 4.63 12.11 12.80
C LYS A 10 4.15 12.81 11.54
N LYS A 11 2.82 12.97 11.47
CA LYS A 11 2.16 13.75 10.43
C LYS A 11 0.86 14.36 10.94
N GLY A 12 0.74 15.68 10.77
CA GLY A 12 -0.47 16.41 11.00
C GLY A 12 -0.91 17.22 9.79
N PHE A 13 -2.11 17.75 9.89
CA PHE A 13 -2.69 18.63 8.88
C PHE A 13 -3.36 19.82 9.56
N THR A 14 -3.28 20.98 8.92
CA THR A 14 -3.99 22.18 9.38
C THR A 14 -5.32 22.26 8.64
N SER A 15 -6.42 22.33 9.39
CA SER A 15 -7.76 22.52 8.85
C SER A 15 -7.93 23.94 8.25
N PRO A 16 -8.97 24.19 7.44
CA PRO A 16 -9.31 25.54 6.97
C PRO A 16 -9.49 26.56 8.10
N ASP A 17 -9.96 26.10 9.29
CA ASP A 17 -10.14 26.91 10.49
C ASP A 17 -8.83 27.14 11.27
N LYS A 18 -7.69 26.77 10.69
CA LYS A 18 -6.33 26.87 11.25
C LYS A 18 -6.07 25.99 12.47
N GLU A 19 -6.91 25.00 12.74
CA GLU A 19 -6.65 23.99 13.78
C GLU A 19 -5.69 22.92 13.26
N PHE A 20 -4.66 22.60 14.04
CA PHE A 20 -3.72 21.54 13.72
C PHE A 20 -4.23 20.20 14.27
N HIS A 21 -4.34 19.21 13.40
CA HIS A 21 -4.76 17.86 13.73
C HIS A 21 -3.62 16.88 13.47
N LEU A 22 -3.09 16.28 14.53
CA LEU A 22 -2.14 15.18 14.42
C LEU A 22 -2.89 13.93 13.97
N VAL A 23 -2.48 13.33 12.85
CA VAL A 23 -3.13 12.15 12.24
C VAL A 23 -2.30 10.90 12.42
N VAL A 24 -0.97 11.03 12.37
CA VAL A 24 -0.03 9.93 12.58
C VAL A 24 0.99 10.34 13.64
N ASP A 25 1.14 9.51 14.68
CA ASP A 25 2.20 9.54 15.67
C ASP A 25 2.58 8.10 16.03
N VAL A 26 3.48 7.53 15.24
CA VAL A 26 3.94 6.14 15.37
C VAL A 26 5.37 6.14 15.87
N PRO A 27 5.61 5.77 17.15
CA PRO A 27 6.96 5.75 17.73
C PRO A 27 7.87 4.73 17.08
N GLU A 28 7.35 3.53 16.86
CA GLU A 28 8.10 2.43 16.28
C GLU A 28 7.16 1.46 15.54
N PHE A 29 7.60 1.01 14.38
CA PHE A 29 6.96 -0.07 13.65
C PHE A 29 7.99 -0.73 12.74
N SER A 30 7.96 -2.06 12.62
CA SER A 30 8.86 -2.79 11.74
C SER A 30 8.18 -3.98 11.07
N LEU A 31 8.69 -4.33 9.90
CA LEU A 31 8.27 -5.49 9.12
C LEU A 31 9.51 -6.21 8.60
N GLU A 32 9.56 -7.52 8.83
CA GLU A 32 10.68 -8.35 8.35
C GLU A 32 10.52 -8.69 6.85
N ALA A 33 11.63 -9.08 6.23
CA ALA A 33 11.59 -9.57 4.85
C ALA A 33 10.68 -10.81 4.77
N ASP A 34 9.94 -10.92 3.66
CA ASP A 34 8.97 -12.01 3.38
C ASP A 34 7.77 -12.09 4.35
N GLU A 35 7.71 -11.23 5.34
CA GLU A 35 6.60 -11.20 6.31
C GLU A 35 5.33 -10.60 5.67
N GLN A 36 4.18 -11.16 6.07
CA GLN A 36 2.86 -10.66 5.66
C GLN A 36 2.05 -10.28 6.90
N ILE A 37 1.69 -9.01 7.00
CA ILE A 37 0.96 -8.45 8.14
C ILE A 37 -0.30 -7.72 7.68
N ALA A 38 -1.35 -7.78 8.51
CA ALA A 38 -2.50 -6.90 8.39
C ALA A 38 -2.52 -5.84 9.49
N LEU A 39 -2.84 -4.61 9.13
CA LEU A 39 -3.11 -3.50 10.02
C LEU A 39 -4.60 -3.23 10.04
N GLU A 40 -5.22 -3.46 11.20
CA GLU A 40 -6.61 -3.13 11.44
C GLU A 40 -6.76 -1.64 11.74
N GLY A 41 -7.77 -1.01 11.17
CA GLY A 41 -8.12 0.37 11.52
C GLY A 41 -9.47 0.78 10.95
N GLU A 42 -10.23 1.53 11.73
CA GLU A 42 -11.52 2.07 11.32
C GLU A 42 -11.39 3.07 10.16
N SER A 43 -12.50 3.39 9.51
CA SER A 43 -12.54 4.47 8.53
C SER A 43 -12.14 5.80 9.17
N GLY A 44 -11.26 6.55 8.50
CA GLY A 44 -10.75 7.83 9.03
C GLY A 44 -9.63 7.70 10.08
N SER A 45 -9.16 6.49 10.43
CA SER A 45 -8.07 6.30 11.40
C SER A 45 -6.66 6.64 10.89
N GLY A 46 -6.53 7.17 9.67
CA GLY A 46 -5.24 7.54 9.08
C GLY A 46 -4.51 6.40 8.36
N LYS A 47 -5.17 5.27 8.05
CA LYS A 47 -4.57 4.12 7.32
C LYS A 47 -3.87 4.54 6.03
N THR A 48 -4.61 5.19 5.14
CA THR A 48 -4.09 5.69 3.86
C THR A 48 -2.95 6.71 4.07
N THR A 49 -3.08 7.59 5.07
CA THR A 49 -2.03 8.54 5.44
C THR A 49 -0.76 7.80 5.86
N PHE A 50 -0.89 6.79 6.71
CA PHE A 50 0.23 5.99 7.17
C PHE A 50 0.93 5.25 6.01
N LEU A 51 0.17 4.58 5.13
CA LEU A 51 0.73 3.94 3.94
C LEU A 51 1.40 4.95 2.99
N ASN A 52 0.82 6.13 2.81
CA ASN A 52 1.39 7.17 1.95
C ASN A 52 2.69 7.76 2.53
N LEU A 53 2.83 7.82 3.85
CA LEU A 53 4.08 8.18 4.53
C LEU A 53 5.16 7.11 4.30
N ILE A 54 4.82 5.83 4.48
CA ILE A 54 5.72 4.71 4.20
C ILE A 54 6.17 4.74 2.74
N ALA A 55 5.23 4.95 1.81
CA ALA A 55 5.54 5.03 0.39
C ALA A 55 6.31 6.31 -0.01
N GLY A 56 6.48 7.27 0.89
CA GLY A 56 7.06 8.57 0.58
C GLY A 56 6.26 9.39 -0.44
N ILE A 57 4.98 9.07 -0.63
CA ILE A 57 4.02 9.87 -1.40
C ILE A 57 3.70 11.14 -0.62
N LEU A 58 3.54 10.99 0.70
CA LEU A 58 3.34 12.07 1.64
C LEU A 58 4.62 12.28 2.45
N GLN A 59 5.01 13.54 2.65
CA GLN A 59 6.17 13.89 3.46
C GLN A 59 5.79 13.91 4.94
N ALA A 60 6.59 13.24 5.78
CA ALA A 60 6.46 13.30 7.23
C ALA A 60 6.86 14.67 7.77
N ASP A 61 6.27 15.08 8.89
CA ASP A 61 6.67 16.29 9.60
C ASP A 61 7.90 16.04 10.49
N SER A 62 8.03 14.80 11.00
CA SER A 62 9.22 14.33 11.72
C SER A 62 9.31 12.80 11.71
N GLY A 63 10.44 12.28 12.19
CA GLY A 63 10.70 10.85 12.26
C GLY A 63 11.35 10.28 11.00
N SER A 64 11.51 8.97 10.96
CA SER A 64 12.19 8.28 9.86
C SER A 64 11.41 7.06 9.37
N VAL A 65 11.51 6.83 8.07
CA VAL A 65 11.02 5.62 7.39
C VAL A 65 12.18 5.06 6.55
N ARG A 66 12.56 3.82 6.84
CA ARG A 66 13.59 3.09 6.08
C ARG A 66 12.98 1.90 5.38
N ILE A 67 13.35 1.70 4.12
CA ILE A 67 12.90 0.57 3.30
C ILE A 67 14.10 -0.08 2.65
N ASP A 68 14.29 -1.37 2.92
CA ASP A 68 15.44 -2.16 2.45
C ASP A 68 16.78 -1.42 2.73
N GLY A 69 16.90 -0.85 3.95
CA GLY A 69 18.05 -0.06 4.40
C GLY A 69 18.11 1.38 3.86
N GLY A 70 17.31 1.74 2.87
CA GLY A 70 17.24 3.10 2.29
C GLY A 70 16.38 4.04 3.12
N GLU A 71 16.90 5.20 3.50
CA GLU A 71 16.16 6.23 4.24
C GLU A 71 15.23 7.00 3.29
N MET A 72 13.89 6.88 3.51
CA MET A 72 12.88 7.50 2.64
C MET A 72 12.63 8.98 2.98
N THR A 73 12.57 9.31 4.28
CA THR A 73 12.14 10.62 4.76
C THR A 73 13.16 11.72 4.57
N ALA A 74 14.45 11.39 4.56
CA ALA A 74 15.55 12.35 4.37
C ALA A 74 15.84 12.68 2.89
N LEU A 75 15.26 11.92 1.94
CA LEU A 75 15.52 12.10 0.52
C LEU A 75 14.75 13.28 -0.07
N LYS A 76 15.40 13.97 -1.03
CA LYS A 76 14.72 14.89 -1.93
C LYS A 76 13.75 14.12 -2.85
N GLU A 77 12.75 14.80 -3.37
CA GLU A 77 11.64 14.22 -4.14
C GLU A 77 12.09 13.22 -5.22
N ALA A 78 12.97 13.63 -6.13
CA ALA A 78 13.44 12.75 -7.21
C ALA A 78 14.16 11.47 -6.73
N ALA A 79 14.96 11.57 -5.66
CA ALA A 79 15.64 10.41 -5.09
C ALA A 79 14.67 9.50 -4.33
N ARG A 80 13.67 10.09 -3.64
CA ARG A 80 12.60 9.37 -2.96
C ARG A 80 11.72 8.62 -3.95
N ASP A 81 11.38 9.25 -5.08
CA ASP A 81 10.62 8.61 -6.15
C ASP A 81 11.37 7.43 -6.78
N ALA A 82 12.67 7.59 -6.99
CA ALA A 82 13.53 6.51 -7.50
C ALA A 82 13.63 5.34 -6.50
N LEU A 83 13.76 5.63 -5.20
CA LEU A 83 13.77 4.59 -4.16
C LEU A 83 12.41 3.88 -4.09
N ARG A 84 11.30 4.63 -4.03
CA ARG A 84 9.94 4.08 -4.06
C ARG A 84 9.74 3.14 -5.25
N ALA A 85 10.07 3.60 -6.46
CA ALA A 85 9.86 2.83 -7.68
C ALA A 85 10.59 1.48 -7.69
N ARG A 86 11.73 1.38 -7.00
CA ARG A 86 12.54 0.14 -6.93
C ARG A 86 12.15 -0.78 -5.79
N THR A 87 11.63 -0.23 -4.68
CA THR A 87 11.49 -1.00 -3.44
C THR A 87 10.04 -1.23 -3.04
N ILE A 88 9.08 -0.43 -3.53
CA ILE A 88 7.69 -0.49 -3.12
C ILE A 88 6.78 -0.82 -4.29
N GLY A 89 5.88 -1.80 -4.09
CA GLY A 89 4.68 -2.00 -4.87
C GLY A 89 3.48 -1.43 -4.11
N TYR A 90 2.56 -0.77 -4.80
CA TYR A 90 1.37 -0.21 -4.15
C TYR A 90 0.09 -0.68 -4.84
N VAL A 91 -0.79 -1.34 -4.07
CA VAL A 91 -2.14 -1.73 -4.48
C VAL A 91 -3.13 -0.77 -3.82
N PHE A 92 -3.71 0.13 -4.62
CA PHE A 92 -4.65 1.14 -4.14
C PHE A 92 -6.07 0.58 -4.07
N GLN A 93 -6.88 1.11 -3.17
CA GLN A 93 -8.30 0.78 -3.04
C GLN A 93 -9.09 0.97 -4.34
N THR A 94 -8.81 2.04 -5.09
CA THR A 94 -9.47 2.38 -6.37
C THR A 94 -8.66 1.94 -7.60
N PHE A 95 -7.70 1.03 -7.42
CA PHE A 95 -6.78 0.47 -8.42
C PHE A 95 -5.90 1.48 -9.14
N ASN A 96 -6.32 2.71 -9.34
CA ASN A 96 -5.60 3.81 -10.02
C ASN A 96 -4.99 3.39 -11.37
N LEU A 97 -5.77 2.65 -12.18
CA LEU A 97 -5.37 2.28 -13.53
C LEU A 97 -5.61 3.44 -14.50
N LEU A 98 -4.64 3.65 -15.39
CA LEU A 98 -4.76 4.64 -16.45
C LEU A 98 -5.74 4.15 -17.51
N GLN A 99 -6.88 4.83 -17.64
CA GLN A 99 -8.00 4.40 -18.47
C GLN A 99 -7.71 4.40 -19.98
N GLY A 100 -6.74 5.20 -20.42
CA GLY A 100 -6.29 5.29 -21.82
C GLY A 100 -5.35 4.15 -22.24
N TYR A 101 -4.79 3.42 -21.28
CA TYR A 101 -3.76 2.39 -21.48
C TYR A 101 -4.36 0.98 -21.31
N THR A 102 -3.81 0.01 -22.04
CA THR A 102 -4.14 -1.40 -21.89
C THR A 102 -3.65 -1.96 -20.56
N ALA A 103 -4.06 -3.19 -20.21
CA ALA A 103 -3.54 -3.89 -19.04
C ALA A 103 -1.99 -4.02 -19.09
N LEU A 104 -1.45 -4.40 -20.24
CA LEU A 104 -0.01 -4.52 -20.44
C LEU A 104 0.71 -3.17 -20.28
N GLU A 105 0.18 -2.12 -20.89
CA GLU A 105 0.76 -0.79 -20.79
C GLU A 105 0.71 -0.22 -19.36
N ASN A 106 -0.37 -0.51 -18.60
CA ASN A 106 -0.43 -0.15 -17.18
C ASN A 106 0.68 -0.82 -16.36
N VAL A 107 1.01 -2.09 -16.64
CA VAL A 107 2.11 -2.79 -15.96
C VAL A 107 3.46 -2.24 -16.41
N LEU A 108 3.67 -2.03 -17.71
CA LEU A 108 4.90 -1.45 -18.26
C LEU A 108 5.20 -0.04 -17.72
N LEU A 109 4.15 0.78 -17.55
CA LEU A 109 4.30 2.10 -16.96
C LEU A 109 4.79 2.03 -15.51
N GLY A 110 4.34 1.02 -14.74
CA GLY A 110 4.87 0.77 -13.40
C GLY A 110 6.39 0.51 -13.38
N MET A 111 6.94 -0.05 -14.47
CA MET A 111 8.37 -0.32 -14.61
C MET A 111 9.18 0.91 -15.03
N ALA A 112 8.56 1.89 -15.70
CA ALA A 112 9.26 3.00 -16.36
C ALA A 112 10.13 3.85 -15.41
N PHE A 113 9.73 3.94 -14.14
CA PHE A 113 10.44 4.71 -13.12
C PHE A 113 11.38 3.85 -12.25
N GLY A 114 11.45 2.53 -12.49
CA GLY A 114 12.25 1.58 -11.70
C GLY A 114 13.31 0.86 -12.53
N VAL A 115 13.07 -0.42 -12.82
CA VAL A 115 14.03 -1.30 -13.54
C VAL A 115 14.07 -1.07 -15.04
N GLY A 116 13.17 -0.24 -15.57
CA GLY A 116 12.97 -0.08 -17.01
C GLY A 116 11.91 -1.04 -17.58
N ALA A 117 11.38 -0.70 -18.76
CA ALA A 117 10.30 -1.46 -19.37
C ALA A 117 10.79 -2.84 -19.87
N ASP A 118 10.32 -3.91 -19.21
CA ASP A 118 10.51 -5.30 -19.61
C ASP A 118 9.16 -5.91 -20.02
N LYS A 119 8.89 -5.93 -21.31
CA LYS A 119 7.64 -6.46 -21.85
C LYS A 119 7.44 -7.95 -21.54
N ALA A 120 8.52 -8.74 -21.59
CA ALA A 120 8.43 -10.18 -21.34
C ALA A 120 8.06 -10.45 -19.87
N HIS A 121 8.65 -9.71 -18.93
CA HIS A 121 8.30 -9.79 -17.52
C HIS A 121 6.87 -9.29 -17.27
N ALA A 122 6.45 -8.18 -17.85
CA ALA A 122 5.09 -7.67 -17.74
C ALA A 122 4.04 -8.68 -18.21
N MET A 123 4.29 -9.36 -19.35
CA MET A 123 3.41 -10.41 -19.87
C MET A 123 3.35 -11.61 -18.92
N LYS A 124 4.47 -12.05 -18.35
CA LYS A 124 4.50 -13.14 -17.35
C LYS A 124 3.68 -12.78 -16.09
N LEU A 125 3.80 -11.56 -15.61
CA LEU A 125 2.99 -11.08 -14.46
C LEU A 125 1.50 -11.13 -14.78
N LEU A 126 1.09 -10.63 -15.95
CA LEU A 126 -0.32 -10.68 -16.37
C LEU A 126 -0.83 -12.12 -16.58
N GLU A 127 0.00 -13.01 -17.12
CA GLU A 127 -0.32 -14.44 -17.20
C GLU A 127 -0.48 -15.05 -15.79
N ARG A 128 0.43 -14.74 -14.86
CA ARG A 128 0.36 -15.23 -13.47
C ARG A 128 -0.91 -14.81 -12.73
N VAL A 129 -1.41 -13.60 -12.99
CA VAL A 129 -2.67 -13.13 -12.43
C VAL A 129 -3.91 -13.54 -13.27
N GLY A 130 -3.76 -14.41 -14.26
CA GLY A 130 -4.85 -14.97 -15.07
C GLY A 130 -5.41 -14.02 -16.12
N LEU A 131 -4.60 -13.08 -16.62
CA LEU A 131 -5.01 -12.08 -17.63
C LEU A 131 -4.28 -12.22 -18.98
N LYS A 132 -3.75 -13.41 -19.31
CA LYS A 132 -3.03 -13.66 -20.57
C LYS A 132 -3.83 -13.18 -21.79
N GLU A 133 -5.08 -13.57 -21.91
CA GLU A 133 -5.96 -13.24 -23.04
C GLU A 133 -6.54 -11.81 -22.96
N ARG A 134 -6.22 -11.04 -21.91
CA ARG A 134 -6.75 -9.71 -21.63
C ARG A 134 -5.68 -8.61 -21.61
N MET A 135 -4.44 -8.92 -22.01
CA MET A 135 -3.31 -7.99 -21.96
C MET A 135 -3.53 -6.70 -22.73
N ASN A 136 -4.26 -6.77 -23.84
CA ASN A 136 -4.56 -5.63 -24.71
C ASN A 136 -5.88 -4.92 -24.39
N TYR A 137 -6.58 -5.34 -23.33
CA TYR A 137 -7.84 -4.72 -22.90
C TYR A 137 -7.55 -3.47 -22.06
N ARG A 138 -8.37 -2.44 -22.24
CA ARG A 138 -8.33 -1.24 -21.40
C ARG A 138 -9.15 -1.46 -20.12
N PRO A 139 -8.91 -0.73 -19.03
CA PRO A 139 -9.60 -0.92 -17.76
C PRO A 139 -11.13 -0.95 -17.89
N ARG A 140 -11.73 -0.07 -18.68
CA ARG A 140 -13.19 -0.04 -18.93
C ARG A 140 -13.76 -1.30 -19.61
N GLN A 141 -12.92 -2.14 -20.18
CA GLN A 141 -13.28 -3.40 -20.84
C GLN A 141 -13.07 -4.61 -19.91
N LEU A 142 -12.56 -4.37 -18.71
CA LEU A 142 -12.24 -5.37 -17.69
C LEU A 142 -13.24 -5.29 -16.55
N SER A 143 -13.61 -6.45 -15.99
CA SER A 143 -14.38 -6.49 -14.74
C SER A 143 -13.59 -5.88 -13.57
N VAL A 144 -14.26 -5.49 -12.49
CA VAL A 144 -13.64 -4.94 -11.29
C VAL A 144 -12.52 -5.87 -10.76
N GLY A 145 -12.77 -7.18 -10.66
CA GLY A 145 -11.76 -8.16 -10.25
C GLY A 145 -10.59 -8.29 -11.24
N GLN A 146 -10.83 -8.13 -12.56
CA GLN A 146 -9.76 -8.11 -13.55
C GLN A 146 -8.92 -6.83 -13.45
N GLN A 147 -9.53 -5.68 -13.21
CA GLN A 147 -8.81 -4.42 -12.97
C GLN A 147 -7.92 -4.52 -11.73
N GLN A 148 -8.41 -5.14 -10.66
CA GLN A 148 -7.60 -5.39 -9.47
C GLN A 148 -6.39 -6.29 -9.80
N ARG A 149 -6.56 -7.36 -10.56
CA ARG A 149 -5.46 -8.23 -10.99
C ARG A 149 -4.41 -7.47 -11.81
N VAL A 150 -4.81 -6.52 -12.65
CA VAL A 150 -3.88 -5.61 -13.34
C VAL A 150 -3.12 -4.73 -12.33
N ALA A 151 -3.81 -4.17 -11.32
CA ALA A 151 -3.18 -3.36 -10.28
C ALA A 151 -2.16 -4.16 -9.44
N VAL A 152 -2.46 -5.43 -9.14
CA VAL A 152 -1.52 -6.36 -8.47
C VAL A 152 -0.30 -6.63 -9.36
N ALA A 153 -0.49 -6.95 -10.65
CA ALA A 153 0.62 -7.16 -11.56
C ALA A 153 1.51 -5.91 -11.70
N ARG A 154 0.90 -4.71 -11.76
CA ARG A 154 1.62 -3.44 -11.78
C ARG A 154 2.42 -3.20 -10.50
N ALA A 155 1.87 -3.52 -9.34
CA ALA A 155 2.55 -3.36 -8.07
C ALA A 155 3.82 -4.21 -7.97
N LEU A 156 3.84 -5.39 -8.62
CA LEU A 156 4.97 -6.31 -8.63
C LEU A 156 5.95 -6.08 -9.80
N ALA A 157 5.64 -5.13 -10.68
CA ALA A 157 6.37 -4.93 -11.94
C ALA A 157 7.87 -4.67 -11.75
N ASN A 158 8.26 -3.97 -10.70
CA ASN A 158 9.65 -3.65 -10.36
C ASN A 158 10.30 -4.63 -9.37
N LYS A 159 9.69 -5.79 -9.10
CA LYS A 159 10.17 -6.77 -8.11
C LYS A 159 10.42 -6.10 -6.74
N PRO A 160 9.39 -5.45 -6.17
CA PRO A 160 9.54 -4.67 -4.95
C PRO A 160 9.95 -5.56 -3.76
N LYS A 161 10.53 -4.95 -2.73
CA LYS A 161 10.83 -5.59 -1.45
C LYS A 161 9.64 -5.53 -0.50
N LEU A 162 8.77 -4.53 -0.67
CA LEU A 162 7.59 -4.29 0.14
C LEU A 162 6.38 -4.01 -0.76
N VAL A 163 5.29 -4.70 -0.54
CA VAL A 163 3.99 -4.38 -1.14
C VAL A 163 3.09 -3.78 -0.06
N LEU A 164 2.58 -2.59 -0.36
CA LEU A 164 1.56 -1.89 0.43
C LEU A 164 0.20 -2.08 -0.23
N ALA A 165 -0.82 -2.47 0.52
CA ALA A 165 -2.17 -2.66 0.00
C ALA A 165 -3.19 -1.93 0.87
N ASP A 166 -3.82 -0.90 0.29
CA ASP A 166 -4.81 -0.06 0.95
C ASP A 166 -6.22 -0.56 0.62
N GLU A 167 -6.88 -1.19 1.60
CA GLU A 167 -8.23 -1.78 1.45
C GLU A 167 -8.40 -2.55 0.12
N PRO A 168 -7.50 -3.49 -0.21
CA PRO A 168 -7.38 -4.02 -1.57
C PRO A 168 -8.62 -4.80 -2.05
N THR A 169 -9.55 -5.11 -1.16
CA THR A 169 -10.76 -5.89 -1.45
C THR A 169 -12.05 -5.10 -1.25
N GLY A 170 -11.97 -3.83 -0.84
CA GLY A 170 -13.13 -3.03 -0.44
C GLY A 170 -14.19 -2.79 -1.54
N ASN A 171 -13.83 -2.97 -2.81
CA ASN A 171 -14.73 -2.80 -3.96
C ASN A 171 -15.25 -4.12 -4.55
N LEU A 172 -15.04 -5.25 -3.85
CA LEU A 172 -15.41 -6.59 -4.32
C LEU A 172 -16.46 -7.23 -3.43
N ASP A 173 -17.25 -8.13 -4.01
CA ASP A 173 -18.05 -9.07 -3.22
C ASP A 173 -17.16 -10.05 -2.45
N THR A 174 -17.71 -10.69 -1.42
CA THR A 174 -16.98 -11.54 -0.47
C THR A 174 -16.18 -12.66 -1.16
N ALA A 175 -16.74 -13.33 -2.16
CA ALA A 175 -16.06 -14.43 -2.84
C ALA A 175 -14.86 -13.93 -3.63
N ARG A 176 -15.02 -12.86 -4.41
CA ARG A 176 -13.95 -12.23 -5.19
C ARG A 176 -12.91 -11.57 -4.30
N ALA A 177 -13.32 -11.03 -3.15
CA ALA A 177 -12.40 -10.45 -2.16
C ALA A 177 -11.42 -11.50 -1.63
N GLN A 178 -11.91 -12.71 -1.30
CA GLN A 178 -11.07 -13.81 -0.85
C GLN A 178 -10.07 -14.28 -1.92
N GLU A 179 -10.54 -14.46 -3.16
CA GLU A 179 -9.68 -14.83 -4.30
C GLU A 179 -8.59 -13.78 -4.54
N ALA A 180 -8.96 -12.50 -4.52
CA ALA A 180 -8.04 -11.40 -4.75
C ALA A 180 -6.98 -11.29 -3.64
N LEU A 181 -7.37 -11.44 -2.38
CA LEU A 181 -6.44 -11.43 -1.26
C LEU A 181 -5.48 -12.62 -1.32
N ALA A 182 -6.00 -13.82 -1.61
CA ALA A 182 -5.17 -15.01 -1.78
C ALA A 182 -4.14 -14.80 -2.89
N LEU A 183 -4.56 -14.29 -4.05
CA LEU A 183 -3.67 -13.96 -5.15
C LEU A 183 -2.57 -12.96 -4.75
N ILE A 184 -2.93 -11.86 -4.07
CA ILE A 184 -1.94 -10.87 -3.60
C ILE A 184 -0.90 -11.54 -2.70
N ARG A 185 -1.34 -12.33 -1.73
CA ARG A 185 -0.46 -13.01 -0.78
C ARG A 185 0.48 -14.01 -1.46
N GLU A 186 -0.06 -14.82 -2.38
CA GLU A 186 0.73 -15.80 -3.14
C GLU A 186 1.79 -15.13 -4.02
N VAL A 187 1.41 -14.13 -4.80
CA VAL A 187 2.36 -13.46 -5.70
C VAL A 187 3.41 -12.65 -4.94
N CYS A 188 3.09 -12.08 -3.77
CA CYS A 188 4.09 -11.46 -2.90
C CYS A 188 5.10 -12.51 -2.40
N LYS A 189 4.62 -13.66 -1.90
CA LYS A 189 5.47 -14.75 -1.42
C LYS A 189 6.37 -15.31 -2.53
N GLU A 190 5.84 -15.53 -3.72
CA GLU A 190 6.61 -16.01 -4.89
C GLU A 190 7.73 -15.06 -5.32
N ASN A 191 7.53 -13.76 -5.10
CA ASN A 191 8.50 -12.72 -5.46
C ASN A 191 9.41 -12.30 -4.29
N GLY A 192 9.30 -12.95 -3.11
CA GLY A 192 10.09 -12.60 -1.93
C GLY A 192 9.81 -11.16 -1.47
N ALA A 193 8.57 -10.70 -1.56
CA ALA A 193 8.16 -9.38 -1.13
C ALA A 193 7.36 -9.46 0.17
N ALA A 194 7.73 -8.67 1.15
CA ALA A 194 6.91 -8.47 2.33
C ALA A 194 5.60 -7.77 1.96
N LEU A 195 4.52 -8.01 2.73
CA LEU A 195 3.20 -7.48 2.46
C LEU A 195 2.62 -6.82 3.70
N LEU A 196 2.27 -5.53 3.57
CA LEU A 196 1.50 -4.78 4.56
C LEU A 196 0.12 -4.44 3.97
N VAL A 197 -0.93 -5.08 4.51
CA VAL A 197 -2.32 -4.80 4.14
C VAL A 197 -2.94 -3.95 5.23
N VAL A 198 -3.63 -2.87 4.88
CA VAL A 198 -4.52 -2.18 5.81
C VAL A 198 -5.96 -2.50 5.46
N SER A 199 -6.76 -2.87 6.46
CA SER A 199 -8.17 -3.19 6.27
C SER A 199 -8.96 -3.03 7.57
N HIS A 200 -10.28 -2.86 7.43
CA HIS A 200 -11.24 -2.94 8.53
C HIS A 200 -12.11 -4.21 8.45
N ALA A 201 -11.96 -5.00 7.38
CA ALA A 201 -12.77 -6.21 7.14
C ALA A 201 -12.19 -7.41 7.91
N THR A 202 -12.97 -7.97 8.85
CA THR A 202 -12.57 -9.12 9.66
C THR A 202 -12.18 -10.33 8.80
N GLU A 203 -12.83 -10.52 7.66
CA GLU A 203 -12.53 -11.60 6.71
C GLU A 203 -11.14 -11.47 6.10
N VAL A 204 -10.65 -10.25 5.92
CA VAL A 204 -9.29 -9.97 5.46
C VAL A 204 -8.30 -10.22 6.58
N LEU A 205 -8.55 -9.64 7.76
CA LEU A 205 -7.68 -9.73 8.93
C LEU A 205 -7.46 -11.19 9.37
N SER A 206 -8.50 -12.01 9.34
CA SER A 206 -8.44 -13.43 9.73
C SER A 206 -7.51 -14.30 8.85
N LYS A 207 -7.03 -13.78 7.73
CA LYS A 207 -6.10 -14.50 6.82
C LYS A 207 -4.63 -14.26 7.15
N PHE A 208 -4.32 -13.40 8.12
CA PHE A 208 -2.95 -13.07 8.50
C PHE A 208 -2.61 -13.63 9.90
N GLU A 209 -1.41 -14.15 10.05
CA GLU A 209 -0.91 -14.65 11.33
C GLU A 209 -0.58 -13.49 12.28
N ARG A 210 -0.05 -12.39 11.73
CA ARG A 210 0.22 -11.16 12.48
C ARG A 210 -0.79 -10.09 12.08
N VAL A 211 -1.60 -9.69 13.05
CA VAL A 211 -2.57 -8.59 12.92
C VAL A 211 -2.26 -7.58 14.01
N GLU A 212 -2.06 -6.33 13.63
CA GLU A 212 -1.88 -5.23 14.57
C GLU A 212 -3.00 -4.21 14.39
N SER A 213 -3.34 -3.52 15.48
CA SER A 213 -4.30 -2.43 15.41
C SER A 213 -3.57 -1.09 15.24
N LEU A 214 -3.95 -0.32 14.22
CA LEU A 214 -3.40 1.02 14.01
C LEU A 214 -3.64 1.92 15.23
N SER A 215 -4.75 1.73 15.97
CA SER A 215 -5.02 2.49 17.19
C SER A 215 -4.05 2.19 18.35
N LYS A 216 -3.37 1.04 18.32
CA LYS A 216 -2.38 0.69 19.33
C LYS A 216 -0.99 1.25 18.99
N ILE A 217 -0.65 1.31 17.72
CA ILE A 217 0.66 1.81 17.29
C ILE A 217 0.66 3.32 17.02
N ASN A 218 -0.49 3.92 16.70
CA ASN A 218 -0.65 5.35 16.40
C ASN A 218 -1.22 6.10 17.60
N ARG A 219 -0.37 6.81 18.34
CA ARG A 219 -0.73 7.57 19.54
C ARG A 219 -1.69 8.74 19.26
N ALA A 220 -1.67 9.29 18.04
CA ALA A 220 -2.57 10.39 17.65
C ALA A 220 -4.05 10.02 17.77
N LEU A 221 -4.41 8.74 17.65
CA LEU A 221 -5.78 8.27 17.79
C LEU A 221 -6.28 8.29 19.25
N GLY A 222 -5.38 8.08 20.22
CA GLY A 222 -5.69 8.15 21.65
C GLY A 222 -5.89 9.59 22.15
N GLU A 223 -5.21 10.56 21.60
CA GLU A 223 -5.33 11.98 21.95
C GLU A 223 -6.61 12.60 21.37
N ASN A 224 -6.95 12.27 20.12
CA ASN A 224 -8.17 12.78 19.48
C ASN A 224 -9.47 12.26 20.14
N SER A 225 -9.45 11.08 20.76
CA SER A 225 -10.60 10.58 21.52
C SER A 225 -10.85 11.37 22.82
N LYS A 226 -9.82 11.95 23.44
CA LYS A 226 -9.95 12.80 24.63
C LYS A 226 -10.58 14.17 24.30
N PHE A 227 -10.31 14.72 23.13
CA PHE A 227 -10.91 15.99 22.69
C PHE A 227 -12.41 15.87 22.34
N LYS A 228 -12.85 14.75 21.77
CA LYS A 228 -14.28 14.52 21.47
C LYS A 228 -15.14 14.41 22.73
N ILE A 229 -14.59 13.91 23.84
CA ILE A 229 -15.32 13.75 25.10
C ILE A 229 -15.50 15.10 25.87
N GLN A 230 -14.57 16.04 25.66
CA GLN A 230 -14.65 17.37 26.32
C GLN A 230 -15.64 18.34 25.65
N ASN A 231 -15.92 18.15 24.35
CA ASN A 231 -16.84 18.99 23.57
C ASN A 231 -18.28 18.45 23.51
N SER A 232 -18.59 17.38 24.25
CA SER A 232 -19.93 16.75 24.34
C SER A 232 -20.60 16.97 25.69
N LYS A 233 -20.22 18.05 26.44
CA LYS A 233 -20.87 18.45 27.67
C LYS A 233 -21.44 19.85 27.58
#